data_2b2062c15f74b38d26236b5ed1fe74fd
#
_entry.id   2b2062c15f74b38d26236b5ed1fe74fd
#
_cell.length_a   1.000
_cell.length_b   1.000
_cell.length_c   1.000
_cell.angle_alpha   90.00
_cell.angle_beta   90.00
_cell.angle_gamma   90.00
#
_symmetry.space_group_name_H-M   'P 1'
#
loop_
_entity.id
_entity.type
_entity.pdbx_description
1 polymer ?
#
loop_
_entity_poly.entity_id
_entity_poly.type
_entity_poly.pdbx_seq_one_letter_code
_entity_poly.pdbx_strand_id
1 'polypeptide(L)'
;MGIYRRNRIWWISYYDQHRSRIQESSHSSNKRDAERLHALRKSEVLRGVYRQPVRVSLEEFASRYMEYAKANKRSWLRDEQMLVHLKEFFRAERQLAGITPPEIEGYKLHRRKQVSGATVNRELALLKRMFNLAIDWDLYLSSNPLRKVKFFQEVNTGFRVLSPEEDSKLLANATPAIQDIVLYALNTGSRIGEIFSLRWKDVDLAGGLINVFSPKTQKTRIVPINSEVRRILEFWALGRKNEFVFYNQKTGEPFVDLSAGLELACNEAGIEGVTWHTLRHTFASRLLKRGVDIMTVKELLGHSTVTVTMLYTHSNLDSKRAAVDKLITRCTKV
;
A
#
# COMPACT_ATOMS: atom_id res chain seq x y z
N MET A 1 -18.57 8.62 48.75
CA MET A 1 -18.60 7.61 47.68
C MET A 1 -20.04 7.14 47.54
N GLY A 2 -20.63 7.24 46.36
CA GLY A 2 -22.05 6.88 46.24
C GLY A 2 -22.52 6.84 44.78
N ILE A 3 -23.73 6.33 44.69
CA ILE A 3 -24.50 6.28 43.49
C ILE A 3 -25.62 7.31 43.64
N TYR A 4 -25.78 8.23 42.68
CA TYR A 4 -26.77 9.29 42.76
C TYR A 4 -27.39 9.54 41.38
N ARG A 5 -28.56 10.20 41.37
CA ARG A 5 -29.31 10.47 40.14
C ARG A 5 -29.19 11.91 39.74
N ARG A 6 -28.92 12.14 38.43
CA ARG A 6 -28.87 13.48 37.81
C ARG A 6 -29.58 13.44 36.45
N ASN A 7 -30.60 14.25 36.26
CA ASN A 7 -31.36 14.35 34.99
C ASN A 7 -31.79 12.97 34.43
N ARG A 8 -32.49 12.15 35.25
CA ARG A 8 -32.98 10.80 34.90
C ARG A 8 -31.89 9.72 34.68
N ILE A 9 -30.62 10.08 34.74
CA ILE A 9 -29.49 9.16 34.57
C ILE A 9 -28.81 8.93 35.94
N TRP A 10 -28.37 7.70 36.19
CA TRP A 10 -27.60 7.39 37.38
C TRP A 10 -26.14 7.67 37.20
N TRP A 11 -25.50 8.23 38.18
CA TRP A 11 -24.09 8.59 38.27
C TRP A 11 -23.44 7.85 39.40
N ILE A 12 -22.13 7.57 39.27
CA ILE A 12 -21.29 7.00 40.31
C ILE A 12 -20.21 7.97 40.72
N SER A 13 -19.78 7.89 41.97
CA SER A 13 -18.66 8.66 42.50
C SER A 13 -17.74 7.76 43.29
N TYR A 14 -16.46 7.73 42.94
CA TYR A 14 -15.40 6.94 43.58
C TYR A 14 -14.10 7.71 43.58
N TYR A 15 -13.07 7.21 44.29
CA TYR A 15 -11.72 7.75 44.24
C TYR A 15 -10.83 6.85 43.39
N ASP A 16 -9.98 7.45 42.58
CA ASP A 16 -8.94 6.77 41.82
C ASP A 16 -7.75 6.37 42.71
N GLN A 17 -6.73 5.77 42.13
CA GLN A 17 -5.49 5.38 42.82
C GLN A 17 -4.68 6.56 43.38
N HIS A 18 -4.90 7.77 42.86
CA HIS A 18 -4.27 9.02 43.30
C HIS A 18 -5.13 9.80 44.32
N ARG A 19 -6.20 9.16 44.84
CA ARG A 19 -7.19 9.77 45.74
C ARG A 19 -7.95 10.95 45.13
N SER A 20 -7.97 11.07 43.81
CA SER A 20 -8.79 12.06 43.12
C SER A 20 -10.25 11.56 43.02
N ARG A 21 -11.21 12.44 43.33
CA ARG A 21 -12.63 12.10 43.25
C ARG A 21 -13.11 12.10 41.80
N ILE A 22 -13.55 10.94 41.32
CA ILE A 22 -14.09 10.76 39.98
C ILE A 22 -15.62 10.68 40.04
N GLN A 23 -16.30 11.35 39.12
CA GLN A 23 -17.74 11.24 38.91
C GLN A 23 -17.97 10.79 37.45
N GLU A 24 -18.69 9.66 37.31
CA GLU A 24 -18.91 9.02 36.01
C GLU A 24 -20.40 8.72 35.83
N SER A 25 -20.94 8.97 34.62
CA SER A 25 -22.30 8.63 34.26
C SER A 25 -22.39 7.14 33.92
N SER A 26 -23.42 6.46 34.43
CA SER A 26 -23.72 5.09 33.97
C SER A 26 -24.38 5.04 32.59
N HIS A 27 -24.74 6.19 32.01
CA HIS A 27 -25.53 6.31 30.79
C HIS A 27 -26.85 5.52 30.83
N SER A 28 -27.33 5.15 32.00
CA SER A 28 -28.53 4.35 32.20
C SER A 28 -29.49 5.00 33.21
N SER A 29 -30.78 4.84 32.94
CA SER A 29 -31.85 5.18 33.90
C SER A 29 -32.08 4.08 34.96
N ASN A 30 -31.41 2.93 34.83
CA ASN A 30 -31.51 1.81 35.75
C ASN A 30 -30.42 1.87 36.81
N LYS A 31 -30.79 1.87 38.06
CA LYS A 31 -29.88 1.92 39.22
C LYS A 31 -28.92 0.72 39.26
N ARG A 32 -29.38 -0.48 38.88
CA ARG A 32 -28.53 -1.68 38.85
C ARG A 32 -27.33 -1.58 37.93
N ASP A 33 -27.46 -0.86 36.82
CA ASP A 33 -26.34 -0.65 35.90
C ASP A 33 -25.28 0.27 36.51
N ALA A 34 -25.70 1.30 37.25
CA ALA A 34 -24.79 2.15 38.00
C ALA A 34 -24.10 1.38 39.15
N GLU A 35 -24.81 0.49 39.82
CA GLU A 35 -24.27 -0.38 40.89
C GLU A 35 -23.18 -1.31 40.31
N ARG A 36 -23.44 -1.94 39.18
CA ARG A 36 -22.47 -2.78 38.47
C ARG A 36 -21.23 -1.97 38.03
N LEU A 37 -21.43 -0.79 37.43
CA LEU A 37 -20.35 0.07 37.01
C LEU A 37 -19.51 0.53 38.20
N HIS A 38 -20.15 0.91 39.33
CA HIS A 38 -19.46 1.33 40.55
C HIS A 38 -18.62 0.21 41.15
N ALA A 39 -19.16 -1.02 41.20
CA ALA A 39 -18.43 -2.19 41.66
C ALA A 39 -17.23 -2.51 40.77
N LEU A 40 -17.41 -2.42 39.44
CA LEU A 40 -16.34 -2.61 38.48
C LEU A 40 -15.21 -1.59 38.70
N ARG A 41 -15.54 -0.30 38.77
CA ARG A 41 -14.54 0.78 38.96
C ARG A 41 -13.78 0.64 40.26
N LYS A 42 -14.47 0.28 41.34
CA LYS A 42 -13.81 -0.04 42.63
C LYS A 42 -12.83 -1.19 42.51
N SER A 43 -13.23 -2.26 41.83
CA SER A 43 -12.35 -3.42 41.61
C SER A 43 -11.12 -3.05 40.78
N GLU A 44 -11.28 -2.23 39.70
CA GLU A 44 -10.19 -1.75 38.89
C GLU A 44 -9.20 -0.88 39.67
N VAL A 45 -9.70 0.04 40.53
CA VAL A 45 -8.87 0.86 41.40
C VAL A 45 -8.10 0.01 42.40
N LEU A 46 -8.77 -0.93 43.07
CA LEU A 46 -8.14 -1.84 44.04
C LEU A 46 -7.05 -2.71 43.42
N ARG A 47 -7.21 -3.10 42.15
CA ARG A 47 -6.21 -3.89 41.41
C ARG A 47 -5.12 -3.01 40.81
N GLY A 48 -5.16 -1.68 40.92
CA GLY A 48 -4.22 -0.76 40.33
C GLY A 48 -4.31 -0.67 38.78
N VAL A 49 -5.39 -1.18 38.17
CA VAL A 49 -5.60 -1.21 36.73
C VAL A 49 -6.57 -0.13 36.23
N TYR A 50 -7.12 0.66 37.15
CA TYR A 50 -8.01 1.76 36.79
C TYR A 50 -7.23 2.84 35.99
N ARG A 51 -7.77 3.20 34.84
CA ARG A 51 -7.29 4.31 34.03
C ARG A 51 -8.43 5.26 33.73
N GLN A 52 -8.19 6.54 33.96
CA GLN A 52 -9.18 7.56 33.66
C GLN A 52 -9.33 7.69 32.14
N PRO A 53 -10.56 7.63 31.59
CA PRO A 53 -10.77 7.85 30.17
C PRO A 53 -10.29 9.24 29.78
N VAL A 54 -9.30 9.29 28.91
CA VAL A 54 -8.81 10.55 28.33
C VAL A 54 -9.81 11.01 27.27
N ARG A 55 -10.23 12.28 27.35
CA ARG A 55 -11.09 12.88 26.32
C ARG A 55 -10.20 13.44 25.22
N VAL A 56 -10.09 12.69 24.14
CA VAL A 56 -9.29 13.08 22.97
C VAL A 56 -10.22 13.15 21.76
N SER A 57 -10.23 14.30 21.08
CA SER A 57 -10.95 14.46 19.82
C SER A 57 -10.23 13.79 18.67
N LEU A 58 -10.95 13.54 17.57
CA LEU A 58 -10.34 13.00 16.35
C LEU A 58 -9.24 13.96 15.81
N GLU A 59 -9.46 15.27 15.88
CA GLU A 59 -8.48 16.28 15.44
C GLU A 59 -7.21 16.23 16.27
N GLU A 60 -7.35 16.26 17.60
CA GLU A 60 -6.21 16.21 18.50
C GLU A 60 -5.40 14.93 18.32
N PHE A 61 -6.09 13.79 18.17
CA PHE A 61 -5.41 12.52 17.94
C PHE A 61 -4.79 12.45 16.54
N ALA A 62 -5.46 12.96 15.51
CA ALA A 62 -4.93 13.04 14.15
C ALA A 62 -3.63 13.84 14.09
N SER A 63 -3.55 14.96 14.83
CA SER A 63 -2.32 15.77 14.94
C SER A 63 -1.16 14.97 15.54
N ARG A 64 -1.39 14.28 16.67
CA ARG A 64 -0.39 13.40 17.30
C ARG A 64 -0.01 12.22 16.39
N TYR A 65 -0.99 11.66 15.71
CA TYR A 65 -0.75 10.59 14.73
C TYR A 65 0.15 11.09 13.58
N MET A 66 -0.09 12.31 13.06
CA MET A 66 0.71 12.85 11.96
C MET A 66 2.15 13.13 12.37
N GLU A 67 2.41 13.58 13.59
CA GLU A 67 3.78 13.69 14.12
C GLU A 67 4.48 12.32 14.13
N TYR A 68 3.79 11.30 14.65
CA TYR A 68 4.28 9.92 14.62
C TYR A 68 4.51 9.43 13.18
N ALA A 69 3.56 9.67 12.27
CA ALA A 69 3.62 9.20 10.89
C ALA A 69 4.78 9.87 10.12
N LYS A 70 5.02 11.16 10.30
CA LYS A 70 6.14 11.90 9.69
C LYS A 70 7.50 11.32 10.12
N ALA A 71 7.63 10.95 11.39
CA ALA A 71 8.86 10.35 11.90
C ALA A 71 9.08 8.90 11.45
N ASN A 72 8.01 8.11 11.22
CA ASN A 72 8.09 6.66 11.06
C ASN A 72 7.68 6.13 9.68
N LYS A 73 7.07 6.95 8.80
CA LYS A 73 6.54 6.51 7.51
C LYS A 73 6.96 7.43 6.36
N ARG A 74 7.46 6.86 5.28
CA ARG A 74 7.70 7.63 4.04
C ARG A 74 6.40 8.08 3.35
N SER A 75 5.30 7.36 3.56
CA SER A 75 4.00 7.62 2.90
C SER A 75 3.04 8.46 3.76
N TRP A 76 3.55 9.27 4.70
CA TRP A 76 2.74 10.08 5.61
C TRP A 76 1.82 11.09 4.88
N LEU A 77 2.25 11.62 3.72
CA LEU A 77 1.42 12.52 2.90
C LEU A 77 0.10 11.85 2.46
N ARG A 78 0.14 10.56 2.15
CA ARG A 78 -1.09 9.80 1.82
C ARG A 78 -2.01 9.65 3.03
N ASP A 79 -1.44 9.44 4.22
CA ASP A 79 -2.21 9.38 5.45
C ASP A 79 -2.89 10.74 5.71
N GLU A 80 -2.19 11.84 5.51
CA GLU A 80 -2.73 13.21 5.65
C GLU A 80 -3.93 13.44 4.71
N GLN A 81 -3.82 13.04 3.45
CA GLN A 81 -4.94 13.11 2.49
C GLN A 81 -6.15 12.27 2.93
N MET A 82 -5.92 11.05 3.42
CA MET A 82 -7.00 10.20 3.92
C MET A 82 -7.65 10.76 5.18
N LEU A 83 -6.90 11.42 6.05
CA LEU A 83 -7.40 12.07 7.26
C LEU A 83 -8.39 13.19 6.96
N VAL A 84 -8.25 13.90 5.86
CA VAL A 84 -9.23 14.92 5.44
C VAL A 84 -10.64 14.31 5.36
N HIS A 85 -10.78 13.20 4.66
CA HIS A 85 -12.08 12.54 4.47
C HIS A 85 -12.63 11.94 5.78
N LEU A 86 -11.76 11.40 6.63
CA LEU A 86 -12.16 10.88 7.93
C LEU A 86 -12.65 11.99 8.85
N LYS A 87 -11.92 13.12 8.93
CA LYS A 87 -12.30 14.28 9.74
C LYS A 87 -13.59 14.94 9.25
N GLU A 88 -13.79 15.02 7.96
CA GLU A 88 -15.01 15.56 7.35
C GLU A 88 -16.25 14.74 7.75
N PHE A 89 -16.18 13.41 7.63
CA PHE A 89 -17.32 12.54 7.92
C PHE A 89 -17.60 12.40 9.42
N PHE A 90 -16.58 12.11 10.23
CA PHE A 90 -16.75 11.89 11.67
C PHE A 90 -16.82 13.17 12.47
N ARG A 91 -16.53 14.32 11.86
CA ARG A 91 -16.32 15.65 12.46
C ARG A 91 -15.07 15.68 13.33
N ALA A 92 -14.19 16.65 13.06
CA ALA A 92 -12.88 16.75 13.67
C ALA A 92 -12.93 16.84 15.22
N GLU A 93 -13.94 17.53 15.77
CA GLU A 93 -14.14 17.74 17.22
C GLU A 93 -14.71 16.51 17.94
N ARG A 94 -15.13 15.48 17.18
CA ARG A 94 -15.72 14.27 17.74
C ARG A 94 -14.73 13.55 18.63
N GLN A 95 -15.17 13.17 19.83
CA GLN A 95 -14.36 12.33 20.72
C GLN A 95 -14.13 10.94 20.11
N LEU A 96 -12.91 10.41 20.17
CA LEU A 96 -12.60 9.07 19.67
C LEU A 96 -13.50 8.00 20.27
N ALA A 97 -13.80 8.12 21.57
CA ALA A 97 -14.69 7.21 22.28
C ALA A 97 -16.13 7.20 21.73
N GLY A 98 -16.51 8.23 20.99
CA GLY A 98 -17.83 8.33 20.36
C GLY A 98 -17.91 7.71 18.97
N ILE A 99 -16.80 7.29 18.37
CA ILE A 99 -16.79 6.64 17.04
C ILE A 99 -17.13 5.16 17.20
N THR A 100 -18.29 4.77 16.73
CA THR A 100 -18.85 3.42 16.92
C THR A 100 -18.75 2.56 15.65
N PRO A 101 -18.79 1.21 15.74
CA PRO A 101 -18.82 0.34 14.57
C PRO A 101 -19.95 0.66 13.57
N PRO A 102 -21.20 0.97 13.97
CA PRO A 102 -22.24 1.39 13.03
C PRO A 102 -21.91 2.67 12.25
N GLU A 103 -21.28 3.66 12.92
CA GLU A 103 -20.87 4.89 12.22
C GLU A 103 -19.73 4.62 11.22
N ILE A 104 -18.81 3.71 11.53
CA ILE A 104 -17.76 3.28 10.61
C ILE A 104 -18.35 2.56 9.40
N GLU A 105 -19.39 1.73 9.58
CA GLU A 105 -20.13 1.13 8.45
C GLU A 105 -20.85 2.23 7.63
N GLY A 106 -21.40 3.25 8.29
CA GLY A 106 -21.96 4.43 7.62
C GLY A 106 -20.93 5.17 6.76
N TYR A 107 -19.73 5.41 7.29
CA TYR A 107 -18.60 5.98 6.54
C TYR A 107 -18.27 5.15 5.31
N LYS A 108 -18.11 3.86 5.49
CA LYS A 108 -17.78 2.90 4.45
C LYS A 108 -18.78 2.94 3.28
N LEU A 109 -20.07 2.96 3.58
CA LEU A 109 -21.14 3.05 2.57
C LEU A 109 -21.17 4.41 1.89
N HIS A 110 -21.02 5.50 2.65
CA HIS A 110 -20.95 6.86 2.11
C HIS A 110 -19.78 7.02 1.15
N ARG A 111 -18.58 6.63 1.58
CA ARG A 111 -17.36 6.82 0.81
C ARG A 111 -17.29 5.93 -0.43
N ARG A 112 -17.93 4.73 -0.38
CA ARG A 112 -17.99 3.80 -1.52
C ARG A 112 -18.72 4.38 -2.73
N LYS A 113 -19.61 5.37 -2.53
CA LYS A 113 -20.30 6.08 -3.63
C LYS A 113 -19.36 7.01 -4.41
N GLN A 114 -18.22 7.40 -3.83
CA GLN A 114 -17.29 8.37 -4.39
C GLN A 114 -16.03 7.71 -4.94
N VAL A 115 -15.57 6.60 -4.32
CA VAL A 115 -14.30 5.95 -4.64
C VAL A 115 -14.42 4.43 -4.66
N SER A 116 -13.36 3.77 -5.15
CA SER A 116 -13.28 2.31 -5.19
C SER A 116 -13.27 1.68 -3.78
N GLY A 117 -13.74 0.42 -3.66
CA GLY A 117 -13.67 -0.33 -2.40
C GLY A 117 -12.25 -0.44 -1.85
N ALA A 118 -11.26 -0.57 -2.71
CA ALA A 118 -9.85 -0.61 -2.33
C ALA A 118 -9.37 0.72 -1.69
N THR A 119 -9.85 1.87 -2.18
CA THR A 119 -9.55 3.18 -1.57
C THR A 119 -10.18 3.28 -0.17
N VAL A 120 -11.47 2.91 -0.05
CA VAL A 120 -12.14 2.87 1.25
C VAL A 120 -11.43 1.95 2.24
N ASN A 121 -10.98 0.77 1.79
CA ASN A 121 -10.22 -0.16 2.63
C ASN A 121 -8.92 0.47 3.16
N ARG A 122 -8.23 1.30 2.37
CA ARG A 122 -7.01 2.01 2.82
C ARG A 122 -7.33 3.05 3.88
N GLU A 123 -8.42 3.81 3.71
CA GLU A 123 -8.90 4.78 4.70
C GLU A 123 -9.31 4.08 6.02
N LEU A 124 -10.00 2.95 5.94
CA LEU A 124 -10.35 2.13 7.11
C LEU A 124 -9.11 1.51 7.77
N ALA A 125 -8.11 1.10 7.00
CA ALA A 125 -6.85 0.59 7.53
C ALA A 125 -6.08 1.67 8.30
N LEU A 126 -6.10 2.91 7.80
CA LEU A 126 -5.55 4.06 8.51
C LEU A 126 -6.29 4.27 9.84
N LEU A 127 -7.61 4.36 9.82
CA LEU A 127 -8.43 4.54 11.02
C LEU A 127 -8.20 3.42 12.03
N LYS A 128 -8.10 2.16 11.56
CA LYS A 128 -7.77 0.99 12.40
C LYS A 128 -6.39 1.15 13.06
N ARG A 129 -5.39 1.61 12.31
CA ARG A 129 -4.06 1.87 12.84
C ARG A 129 -4.08 2.98 13.89
N MET A 130 -4.82 4.05 13.64
CA MET A 130 -4.98 5.14 14.59
C MET A 130 -5.59 4.67 15.92
N PHE A 131 -6.68 3.90 15.87
CA PHE A 131 -7.27 3.34 17.09
C PHE A 131 -6.31 2.38 17.83
N ASN A 132 -5.53 1.57 17.12
CA ASN A 132 -4.53 0.72 17.77
C ASN A 132 -3.48 1.58 18.49
N LEU A 133 -2.97 2.64 17.85
CA LEU A 133 -2.02 3.56 18.51
C LEU A 133 -2.66 4.31 19.68
N ALA A 134 -3.93 4.71 19.57
CA ALA A 134 -4.63 5.33 20.68
C ALA A 134 -4.75 4.39 21.89
N ILE A 135 -4.92 3.09 21.65
CA ILE A 135 -4.89 2.06 22.69
C ILE A 135 -3.48 1.90 23.25
N ASP A 136 -2.48 1.77 22.40
CA ASP A 136 -1.06 1.61 22.78
C ASP A 136 -0.54 2.81 23.61
N TRP A 137 -1.09 4.01 23.36
CA TRP A 137 -0.75 5.24 24.08
C TRP A 137 -1.66 5.56 25.26
N ASP A 138 -2.52 4.62 25.66
CA ASP A 138 -3.49 4.77 26.75
C ASP A 138 -4.49 5.95 26.60
N LEU A 139 -4.70 6.40 25.37
CA LEU A 139 -5.64 7.47 25.04
C LEU A 139 -7.05 6.94 24.72
N TYR A 140 -7.18 5.64 24.48
CA TYR A 140 -8.43 4.96 24.21
C TYR A 140 -8.45 3.61 24.92
N LEU A 141 -9.36 3.46 25.89
CA LEU A 141 -9.37 2.31 26.82
C LEU A 141 -10.27 1.15 26.38
N SER A 142 -10.97 1.29 25.27
CA SER A 142 -11.86 0.24 24.74
C SER A 142 -11.16 -0.54 23.62
N SER A 143 -11.77 -1.64 23.21
CA SER A 143 -11.29 -2.40 22.06
C SER A 143 -11.48 -1.60 20.76
N ASN A 144 -10.56 -1.78 19.81
CA ASN A 144 -10.63 -1.11 18.53
C ASN A 144 -11.97 -1.37 17.81
N PRO A 145 -12.78 -0.33 17.51
CA PRO A 145 -14.10 -0.49 16.91
C PRO A 145 -14.08 -1.13 15.53
N LEU A 146 -12.96 -1.06 14.81
CA LEU A 146 -12.80 -1.69 13.49
C LEU A 146 -12.58 -3.21 13.55
N ARG A 147 -12.47 -3.84 14.74
CA ARG A 147 -12.36 -5.31 14.82
C ARG A 147 -13.58 -6.03 14.24
N LYS A 148 -14.76 -5.41 14.34
CA LYS A 148 -16.04 -5.97 13.86
C LYS A 148 -16.42 -5.48 12.47
N VAL A 149 -15.70 -4.53 11.89
CA VAL A 149 -15.96 -3.96 10.57
C VAL A 149 -15.27 -4.81 9.50
N LYS A 150 -16.05 -5.38 8.58
CA LYS A 150 -15.51 -6.12 7.44
C LYS A 150 -15.12 -5.15 6.33
N PHE A 151 -13.90 -5.29 5.82
CA PHE A 151 -13.43 -4.54 4.65
C PHE A 151 -14.10 -5.04 3.39
N PHE A 152 -14.16 -4.22 2.35
CA PHE A 152 -14.66 -4.66 1.04
C PHE A 152 -13.77 -5.77 0.48
N GLN A 153 -14.39 -6.74 -0.16
CA GLN A 153 -13.63 -7.72 -0.93
C GLN A 153 -13.01 -7.01 -2.15
N GLU A 154 -11.69 -7.08 -2.27
CA GLU A 154 -10.99 -6.57 -3.43
C GLU A 154 -10.93 -7.68 -4.48
N VAL A 155 -11.61 -7.45 -5.60
CA VAL A 155 -11.57 -8.38 -6.73
C VAL A 155 -10.24 -8.18 -7.43
N ASN A 156 -9.41 -9.21 -7.41
CA ASN A 156 -8.17 -9.20 -8.18
C ASN A 156 -8.53 -9.55 -9.64
N THR A 157 -8.67 -8.54 -10.48
CA THR A 157 -9.07 -8.69 -11.90
C THR A 157 -7.96 -9.26 -12.79
N GLY A 158 -6.87 -9.76 -12.19
CA GLY A 158 -5.70 -10.20 -12.95
C GLY A 158 -4.80 -9.02 -13.36
N PHE A 159 -3.70 -9.37 -14.00
CA PHE A 159 -2.76 -8.37 -14.49
C PHE A 159 -2.96 -8.17 -15.98
N ARG A 160 -3.06 -6.89 -16.39
CA ARG A 160 -2.96 -6.50 -17.78
C ARG A 160 -1.56 -6.82 -18.29
N VAL A 161 -1.47 -7.49 -19.44
CA VAL A 161 -0.23 -7.82 -20.15
C VAL A 161 -0.39 -7.34 -21.58
N LEU A 162 0.61 -6.64 -22.10
CA LEU A 162 0.61 -6.19 -23.50
C LEU A 162 0.84 -7.37 -24.46
N SER A 163 0.11 -7.37 -25.58
CA SER A 163 0.42 -8.24 -26.70
C SER A 163 1.61 -7.67 -27.51
N PRO A 164 2.26 -8.47 -28.36
CA PRO A 164 3.30 -7.97 -29.27
C PRO A 164 2.81 -6.86 -30.21
N GLU A 165 1.57 -6.94 -30.66
CA GLU A 165 0.93 -5.95 -31.53
C GLU A 165 0.70 -4.63 -30.77
N GLU A 166 0.29 -4.72 -29.51
CA GLU A 166 0.15 -3.54 -28.65
C GLU A 166 1.49 -2.88 -28.34
N ASP A 167 2.57 -3.67 -28.14
CA ASP A 167 3.92 -3.11 -27.99
C ASP A 167 4.28 -2.25 -29.20
N SER A 168 4.09 -2.82 -30.42
CA SER A 168 4.44 -2.14 -31.68
C SER A 168 3.64 -0.85 -31.85
N LYS A 169 2.34 -0.87 -31.55
CA LYS A 169 1.48 0.31 -31.63
C LYS A 169 1.88 1.36 -30.59
N LEU A 170 2.14 0.95 -29.34
CA LEU A 170 2.57 1.86 -28.28
C LEU A 170 3.89 2.55 -28.63
N LEU A 171 4.86 1.79 -29.11
CA LEU A 171 6.16 2.33 -29.49
C LEU A 171 6.06 3.28 -30.71
N ALA A 172 5.22 2.98 -31.69
CA ALA A 172 5.05 3.84 -32.87
C ALA A 172 4.43 5.21 -32.53
N ASN A 173 3.65 5.32 -31.46
CA ASN A 173 2.95 6.54 -31.00
C ASN A 173 3.64 7.23 -29.82
N ALA A 174 4.72 6.67 -29.28
CA ALA A 174 5.45 7.24 -28.16
C ALA A 174 6.57 8.19 -28.62
N THR A 175 6.84 9.23 -27.84
CA THR A 175 8.03 10.08 -28.09
C THR A 175 9.31 9.28 -27.87
N PRO A 176 10.45 9.66 -28.48
CA PRO A 176 11.70 8.90 -28.40
C PRO A 176 12.12 8.55 -26.95
N ALA A 177 12.03 9.51 -26.05
CA ALA A 177 12.36 9.26 -24.63
C ALA A 177 11.41 8.24 -23.97
N ILE A 178 10.10 8.27 -24.29
CA ILE A 178 9.13 7.30 -23.77
C ILE A 178 9.33 5.95 -24.41
N GLN A 179 9.65 5.87 -25.71
CA GLN A 179 10.00 4.62 -26.39
C GLN A 179 11.15 3.90 -25.68
N ASP A 180 12.25 4.60 -25.43
CA ASP A 180 13.42 4.03 -24.76
C ASP A 180 13.09 3.54 -23.34
N ILE A 181 12.33 4.33 -22.57
CA ILE A 181 11.94 3.96 -21.20
C ILE A 181 10.94 2.78 -21.20
N VAL A 182 10.01 2.72 -22.16
CA VAL A 182 9.08 1.59 -22.34
C VAL A 182 9.86 0.32 -22.70
N LEU A 183 10.75 0.39 -23.68
CA LEU A 183 11.59 -0.74 -24.07
C LEU A 183 12.49 -1.20 -22.93
N TYR A 184 13.10 -0.26 -22.21
CA TYR A 184 13.88 -0.58 -21.02
C TYR A 184 13.04 -1.29 -19.96
N ALA A 185 11.83 -0.79 -19.66
CA ALA A 185 10.92 -1.40 -18.69
C ALA A 185 10.45 -2.81 -19.10
N LEU A 186 10.14 -3.00 -20.38
CA LEU A 186 9.75 -4.29 -20.97
C LEU A 186 10.87 -5.34 -20.97
N ASN A 187 12.14 -4.91 -20.93
CA ASN A 187 13.31 -5.78 -20.98
C ASN A 187 14.03 -5.97 -19.64
N THR A 188 13.71 -5.16 -18.61
CA THR A 188 14.33 -5.25 -17.29
C THR A 188 13.33 -5.55 -16.18
N GLY A 189 12.04 -5.32 -16.41
CA GLY A 189 11.00 -5.39 -15.39
C GLY A 189 11.16 -4.37 -14.25
N SER A 190 11.97 -3.33 -14.43
CA SER A 190 12.21 -2.30 -13.42
C SER A 190 10.96 -1.47 -13.15
N ARG A 191 10.79 -1.02 -11.89
CA ARG A 191 9.73 -0.06 -11.54
C ARG A 191 10.09 1.31 -12.09
N ILE A 192 9.09 2.14 -12.44
CA ILE A 192 9.36 3.46 -13.01
C ILE A 192 10.24 4.32 -12.10
N GLY A 193 10.02 4.29 -10.78
CA GLY A 193 10.89 5.00 -9.83
C GLY A 193 12.33 4.46 -9.76
N GLU A 194 12.55 3.18 -10.05
CA GLU A 194 13.89 2.57 -10.16
C GLU A 194 14.57 3.05 -11.48
N ILE A 195 13.80 3.19 -12.56
CA ILE A 195 14.28 3.71 -13.83
C ILE A 195 14.70 5.18 -13.70
N PHE A 196 13.87 6.01 -13.08
CA PHE A 196 14.19 7.45 -12.91
C PHE A 196 15.35 7.70 -11.95
N SER A 197 15.59 6.78 -10.99
CA SER A 197 16.71 6.89 -10.06
C SER A 197 17.99 6.16 -10.52
N LEU A 198 17.99 5.53 -11.70
CA LEU A 198 19.14 4.79 -12.21
C LEU A 198 20.28 5.75 -12.55
N ARG A 199 21.47 5.45 -12.03
CA ARG A 199 22.68 6.25 -12.27
C ARG A 199 23.70 5.46 -13.07
N TRP A 200 24.55 6.17 -13.79
CA TRP A 200 25.62 5.56 -14.57
C TRP A 200 26.59 4.73 -13.77
N LYS A 201 26.82 5.07 -12.50
CA LYS A 201 27.66 4.26 -11.59
C LYS A 201 27.09 2.87 -11.28
N ASP A 202 25.78 2.67 -11.51
CA ASP A 202 25.05 1.44 -11.28
C ASP A 202 24.97 0.57 -12.55
N VAL A 203 25.52 1.05 -13.68
CA VAL A 203 25.52 0.39 -14.99
C VAL A 203 26.93 -0.04 -15.36
N ASP A 204 27.13 -1.34 -15.46
CA ASP A 204 28.35 -1.92 -16.01
C ASP A 204 28.08 -2.41 -17.44
N LEU A 205 28.37 -1.53 -18.42
CA LEU A 205 28.21 -1.87 -19.84
C LEU A 205 29.20 -2.95 -20.29
N ALA A 206 30.43 -2.99 -19.72
CA ALA A 206 31.42 -3.97 -20.08
C ALA A 206 31.05 -5.36 -19.55
N GLY A 207 30.69 -5.44 -18.31
CA GLY A 207 30.22 -6.69 -17.67
C GLY A 207 28.79 -7.08 -18.04
N GLY A 208 28.01 -6.17 -18.71
CA GLY A 208 26.65 -6.44 -19.11
C GLY A 208 25.65 -6.54 -17.95
N LEU A 209 25.82 -5.74 -16.90
CA LEU A 209 25.04 -5.81 -15.67
C LEU A 209 24.52 -4.44 -15.23
N ILE A 210 23.34 -4.43 -14.61
CA ILE A 210 22.75 -3.25 -13.96
C ILE A 210 22.45 -3.57 -12.50
N ASN A 211 22.92 -2.73 -11.59
CA ASN A 211 22.59 -2.78 -10.18
C ASN A 211 21.34 -1.93 -9.89
N VAL A 212 20.18 -2.56 -9.81
CA VAL A 212 18.92 -1.85 -9.57
C VAL A 212 18.63 -1.75 -8.08
N PHE A 213 18.77 -0.56 -7.53
CA PHE A 213 18.43 -0.29 -6.14
C PHE A 213 16.93 -0.01 -6.00
N SER A 214 16.28 -0.69 -5.05
CA SER A 214 14.88 -0.47 -4.71
C SER A 214 14.75 0.40 -3.45
N PRO A 215 14.36 1.67 -3.55
CA PRO A 215 14.20 2.55 -2.38
C PRO A 215 13.17 2.04 -1.37
N LYS A 216 12.17 1.28 -1.84
CA LYS A 216 11.09 0.75 -1.00
C LYS A 216 11.58 -0.38 -0.08
N THR A 217 12.46 -1.25 -0.57
CA THR A 217 12.93 -2.44 0.16
C THR A 217 14.36 -2.30 0.67
N GLN A 218 15.07 -1.22 0.32
CA GLN A 218 16.50 -0.97 0.62
C GLN A 218 17.41 -2.12 0.13
N LYS A 219 17.02 -2.80 -0.95
CA LYS A 219 17.76 -3.92 -1.53
C LYS A 219 18.18 -3.61 -2.95
N THR A 220 19.36 -4.06 -3.30
CA THR A 220 19.87 -4.05 -4.68
C THR A 220 19.66 -5.43 -5.30
N ARG A 221 19.32 -5.46 -6.57
CA ARG A 221 19.33 -6.66 -7.40
C ARG A 221 20.12 -6.43 -8.67
N ILE A 222 20.66 -7.49 -9.22
CA ILE A 222 21.39 -7.46 -10.48
C ILE A 222 20.43 -7.83 -11.63
N VAL A 223 20.42 -7.04 -12.69
CA VAL A 223 19.68 -7.31 -13.93
C VAL A 223 20.67 -7.38 -15.07
N PRO A 224 20.76 -8.52 -15.79
CA PRO A 224 21.59 -8.62 -17.00
C PRO A 224 21.09 -7.71 -18.12
N ILE A 225 22.03 -7.17 -18.88
CA ILE A 225 21.80 -6.31 -20.04
C ILE A 225 21.64 -7.19 -21.29
N ASN A 226 20.47 -7.19 -21.93
CA ASN A 226 20.29 -7.78 -23.24
C ASN A 226 20.67 -6.77 -24.35
N SER A 227 20.63 -7.21 -25.61
CA SER A 227 21.03 -6.39 -26.75
C SER A 227 20.22 -5.09 -26.88
N GLU A 228 18.92 -5.16 -26.61
CA GLU A 228 18.02 -3.98 -26.70
C GLU A 228 18.32 -2.95 -25.60
N VAL A 229 18.46 -3.41 -24.35
CA VAL A 229 18.84 -2.54 -23.23
C VAL A 229 20.22 -1.94 -23.45
N ARG A 230 21.16 -2.71 -24.02
CA ARG A 230 22.50 -2.21 -24.37
C ARG A 230 22.42 -1.06 -25.35
N ARG A 231 21.69 -1.22 -26.47
CA ARG A 231 21.49 -0.19 -27.48
C ARG A 231 20.94 1.12 -26.88
N ILE A 232 19.94 1.00 -26.01
CA ILE A 232 19.36 2.15 -25.30
C ILE A 232 20.39 2.83 -24.40
N LEU A 233 21.09 2.08 -23.58
CA LEU A 233 22.08 2.63 -22.65
C LEU A 233 23.25 3.27 -23.39
N GLU A 234 23.76 2.69 -24.48
CA GLU A 234 24.80 3.27 -25.31
C GLU A 234 24.34 4.58 -25.94
N PHE A 235 23.13 4.65 -26.46
CA PHE A 235 22.54 5.87 -26.98
C PHE A 235 22.48 6.99 -25.91
N TRP A 236 21.98 6.68 -24.71
CA TRP A 236 21.92 7.66 -23.64
C TRP A 236 23.29 8.04 -23.07
N ALA A 237 24.28 7.15 -23.18
CA ALA A 237 25.66 7.44 -22.80
C ALA A 237 26.32 8.50 -23.69
N LEU A 238 26.02 8.52 -25.01
CA LEU A 238 26.51 9.53 -25.93
C LEU A 238 26.08 10.95 -25.56
N GLY A 239 24.85 11.09 -25.04
CA GLY A 239 24.27 12.38 -24.61
C GLY A 239 24.46 12.70 -23.12
N ARG A 240 25.31 11.96 -22.41
CA ARG A 240 25.46 12.06 -20.94
C ARG A 240 25.84 13.48 -20.50
N LYS A 241 24.95 14.08 -19.68
CA LYS A 241 25.14 15.42 -19.09
C LYS A 241 25.18 15.41 -17.57
N ASN A 242 24.68 14.35 -16.93
CA ASN A 242 24.61 14.24 -15.47
C ASN A 242 24.83 12.78 -15.00
N GLU A 243 24.61 12.50 -13.73
CA GLU A 243 24.81 11.17 -13.14
C GLU A 243 23.67 10.18 -13.45
N PHE A 244 22.46 10.67 -13.82
CA PHE A 244 21.31 9.81 -14.14
C PHE A 244 21.37 9.27 -15.56
N VAL A 245 20.86 8.07 -15.78
CA VAL A 245 20.77 7.45 -17.11
C VAL A 245 19.65 8.10 -17.90
N PHE A 246 18.45 8.19 -17.32
CA PHE A 246 17.28 8.77 -17.96
C PHE A 246 16.94 10.12 -17.34
N TYR A 247 16.95 11.16 -18.14
CA TYR A 247 16.68 12.53 -17.71
C TYR A 247 16.05 13.35 -18.83
N ASN A 248 15.41 14.44 -18.49
CA ASN A 248 14.85 15.37 -19.47
C ASN A 248 16.01 16.12 -20.19
N GLN A 249 16.21 15.81 -21.43
CA GLN A 249 17.32 16.37 -22.20
C GLN A 249 17.27 17.91 -22.37
N LYS A 250 16.07 18.52 -22.23
CA LYS A 250 15.89 19.99 -22.32
C LYS A 250 16.29 20.68 -21.01
N THR A 251 15.91 20.11 -19.87
CA THR A 251 16.19 20.72 -18.56
C THR A 251 17.45 20.19 -17.88
N GLY A 252 17.92 19.00 -18.28
CA GLY A 252 19.00 18.28 -17.60
C GLY A 252 18.59 17.59 -16.30
N GLU A 253 17.34 17.72 -15.86
CA GLU A 253 16.85 17.17 -14.60
C GLU A 253 16.32 15.75 -14.77
N PRO A 254 16.40 14.90 -13.70
CA PRO A 254 15.79 13.57 -13.72
C PRO A 254 14.30 13.65 -14.00
N PHE A 255 13.77 12.64 -14.67
CA PHE A 255 12.32 12.51 -14.77
C PHE A 255 11.68 12.27 -13.41
N VAL A 256 10.59 12.97 -13.12
CA VAL A 256 9.78 12.79 -11.90
C VAL A 256 8.52 11.98 -12.20
N ASP A 257 7.87 12.30 -13.32
CA ASP A 257 6.67 11.60 -13.80
C ASP A 257 6.61 11.67 -15.34
N LEU A 258 6.28 10.55 -15.94
CA LEU A 258 6.02 10.42 -17.38
C LEU A 258 4.67 9.72 -17.64
N SER A 259 3.78 9.68 -16.63
CA SER A 259 2.48 9.00 -16.75
C SER A 259 1.61 9.62 -17.83
N ALA A 260 1.57 10.96 -17.92
CA ALA A 260 0.80 11.65 -18.94
C ALA A 260 1.32 11.37 -20.36
N GLY A 261 2.64 11.25 -20.54
CA GLY A 261 3.23 10.91 -21.83
C GLY A 261 2.96 9.46 -22.24
N LEU A 262 2.99 8.52 -21.30
CA LEU A 262 2.60 7.14 -21.57
C LEU A 262 1.11 7.05 -21.90
N GLU A 263 0.27 7.75 -21.17
CA GLU A 263 -1.18 7.80 -21.40
C GLU A 263 -1.52 8.36 -22.77
N LEU A 264 -0.86 9.46 -23.18
CA LEU A 264 -1.02 10.03 -24.52
C LEU A 264 -0.66 9.01 -25.60
N ALA A 265 0.50 8.36 -25.49
CA ALA A 265 0.93 7.35 -26.45
C ALA A 265 -0.04 6.14 -26.52
N CYS A 266 -0.59 5.73 -25.39
CA CYS A 266 -1.61 4.67 -25.32
C CYS A 266 -2.92 5.09 -26.00
N ASN A 267 -3.38 6.33 -25.76
CA ASN A 267 -4.60 6.86 -26.37
C ASN A 267 -4.47 6.97 -27.90
N GLU A 268 -3.34 7.47 -28.41
CA GLU A 268 -3.05 7.54 -29.84
C GLU A 268 -2.93 6.15 -30.48
N ALA A 269 -2.43 5.16 -29.72
CA ALA A 269 -2.35 3.78 -30.16
C ALA A 269 -3.68 3.00 -30.05
N GLY A 270 -4.72 3.57 -29.44
CA GLY A 270 -5.99 2.90 -29.16
C GLY A 270 -5.87 1.77 -28.12
N ILE A 271 -4.99 1.92 -27.12
CA ILE A 271 -4.69 0.91 -26.12
C ILE A 271 -5.13 1.42 -24.74
N GLU A 272 -5.95 0.64 -24.05
CA GLU A 272 -6.48 1.01 -22.74
C GLU A 272 -5.83 0.24 -21.58
N GLY A 273 -5.88 0.83 -20.38
CA GLY A 273 -5.49 0.16 -19.13
C GLY A 273 -4.00 -0.10 -18.98
N VAL A 274 -3.14 0.59 -19.72
CA VAL A 274 -1.68 0.46 -19.64
C VAL A 274 -1.11 1.48 -18.67
N THR A 275 -0.28 0.99 -17.78
CA THR A 275 0.49 1.77 -16.81
C THR A 275 1.94 1.31 -16.82
N TRP A 276 2.87 2.05 -16.21
CA TRP A 276 4.24 1.58 -16.01
C TRP A 276 4.33 0.22 -15.30
N HIS A 277 3.38 -0.09 -14.43
CA HIS A 277 3.28 -1.42 -13.80
C HIS A 277 2.86 -2.51 -14.80
N THR A 278 2.05 -2.18 -15.79
CA THR A 278 1.66 -3.10 -16.86
C THR A 278 2.87 -3.59 -17.64
N LEU A 279 3.88 -2.73 -17.91
CA LEU A 279 5.11 -3.12 -18.59
C LEU A 279 5.90 -4.15 -17.77
N ARG A 280 6.00 -3.94 -16.47
CA ARG A 280 6.64 -4.88 -15.55
C ARG A 280 5.87 -6.21 -15.45
N HIS A 281 4.53 -6.18 -15.46
CA HIS A 281 3.69 -7.37 -15.51
C HIS A 281 3.90 -8.13 -16.83
N THR A 282 4.04 -7.41 -17.93
CA THR A 282 4.32 -7.94 -19.26
C THR A 282 5.69 -8.66 -19.29
N PHE A 283 6.74 -8.04 -18.76
CA PHE A 283 8.06 -8.67 -18.61
C PHE A 283 7.98 -9.98 -17.84
N ALA A 284 7.36 -9.97 -16.64
CA ALA A 284 7.24 -11.17 -15.81
C ALA A 284 6.48 -12.29 -16.51
N SER A 285 5.33 -11.96 -17.08
CA SER A 285 4.47 -12.95 -17.79
C SER A 285 5.16 -13.53 -19.01
N ARG A 286 5.92 -12.73 -19.76
CA ARG A 286 6.68 -13.19 -20.94
C ARG A 286 7.79 -14.14 -20.56
N LEU A 287 8.54 -13.87 -19.49
CA LEU A 287 9.57 -14.79 -19.01
C LEU A 287 9.00 -16.14 -18.59
N LEU A 288 7.92 -16.13 -17.79
CA LEU A 288 7.26 -17.36 -17.35
C LEU A 288 6.67 -18.16 -18.53
N LYS A 289 6.05 -17.47 -19.51
CA LYS A 289 5.56 -18.13 -20.75
C LYS A 289 6.69 -18.78 -21.56
N ARG A 290 7.90 -18.23 -21.49
CA ARG A 290 9.11 -18.80 -22.13
C ARG A 290 9.77 -19.91 -21.30
N GLY A 291 9.20 -20.29 -20.18
CA GLY A 291 9.68 -21.38 -19.33
C GLY A 291 10.79 -21.00 -18.36
N VAL A 292 11.05 -19.71 -18.17
CA VAL A 292 11.97 -19.26 -17.12
C VAL A 292 11.38 -19.60 -15.75
N ASP A 293 12.19 -20.17 -14.87
CA ASP A 293 11.72 -20.56 -13.55
C ASP A 293 11.27 -19.36 -12.69
N ILE A 294 10.31 -19.61 -11.81
CA ILE A 294 9.67 -18.56 -11.01
C ILE A 294 10.63 -17.88 -10.03
N MET A 295 11.66 -18.57 -9.55
CA MET A 295 12.64 -17.99 -8.63
C MET A 295 13.54 -17.02 -9.36
N THR A 296 14.00 -17.33 -10.55
CA THR A 296 14.75 -16.43 -11.42
C THR A 296 13.92 -15.16 -11.75
N VAL A 297 12.64 -15.33 -12.10
CA VAL A 297 11.75 -14.18 -12.34
C VAL A 297 11.55 -13.34 -11.07
N LYS A 298 11.38 -13.97 -9.91
CA LYS A 298 11.29 -13.28 -8.61
C LYS A 298 12.54 -12.46 -8.33
N GLU A 299 13.73 -12.99 -8.57
CA GLU A 299 15.01 -12.32 -8.35
C GLU A 299 15.18 -11.12 -9.29
N LEU A 300 14.95 -11.30 -10.59
CA LEU A 300 14.98 -10.23 -11.58
C LEU A 300 14.03 -9.08 -11.23
N LEU A 301 12.85 -9.40 -10.71
CA LEU A 301 11.87 -8.40 -10.30
C LEU A 301 12.18 -7.81 -8.90
N GLY A 302 12.97 -8.48 -8.07
CA GLY A 302 13.21 -8.08 -6.68
C GLY A 302 11.95 -8.16 -5.81
N HIS A 303 11.17 -9.24 -5.98
CA HIS A 303 10.02 -9.50 -5.11
C HIS A 303 10.49 -10.12 -3.78
N SER A 304 10.00 -9.59 -2.65
CA SER A 304 10.33 -10.10 -1.32
C SER A 304 9.81 -11.51 -1.08
N THR A 305 8.66 -11.86 -1.66
CA THR A 305 8.05 -13.19 -1.57
C THR A 305 7.74 -13.75 -2.95
N VAL A 306 7.79 -15.07 -3.10
CA VAL A 306 7.42 -15.76 -4.34
C VAL A 306 5.93 -15.60 -4.66
N THR A 307 5.09 -15.45 -3.64
CA THR A 307 3.64 -15.27 -3.76
C THR A 307 3.27 -14.12 -4.71
N VAL A 308 4.06 -13.03 -4.72
CA VAL A 308 3.85 -11.92 -5.65
C VAL A 308 4.15 -12.35 -7.09
N THR A 309 5.13 -13.23 -7.31
CA THR A 309 5.48 -13.74 -8.65
C THR A 309 4.51 -14.83 -9.10
N MET A 310 3.94 -15.59 -8.16
CA MET A 310 2.91 -16.61 -8.48
C MET A 310 1.65 -16.02 -9.11
N LEU A 311 1.38 -14.73 -8.89
CA LEU A 311 0.26 -14.06 -9.54
C LEU A 311 0.37 -14.02 -11.08
N TYR A 312 1.57 -14.20 -11.64
CA TYR A 312 1.79 -14.28 -13.09
C TYR A 312 1.76 -15.71 -13.65
N THR A 313 1.65 -16.72 -12.78
CA THR A 313 1.62 -18.11 -13.21
C THR A 313 0.18 -18.52 -13.57
N HIS A 314 -0.15 -18.52 -14.85
CA HIS A 314 -1.35 -19.17 -15.35
C HIS A 314 -0.95 -20.56 -15.85
N SER A 315 -1.05 -21.57 -14.99
CA SER A 315 -0.87 -22.97 -15.45
C SER A 315 -2.10 -23.38 -16.26
N ASN A 316 -1.99 -23.36 -17.59
CA ASN A 316 -2.97 -23.98 -18.45
C ASN A 316 -2.68 -25.49 -18.59
N LEU A 317 -3.65 -26.26 -19.13
CA LEU A 317 -3.54 -27.69 -19.29
C LEU A 317 -2.37 -28.08 -20.22
N ASP A 318 -2.08 -27.24 -21.22
CA ASP A 318 -1.00 -27.49 -22.19
C ASP A 318 0.37 -27.34 -21.56
N SER A 319 0.56 -26.34 -20.67
CA SER A 319 1.80 -26.23 -19.88
C SER A 319 2.04 -27.43 -18.97
N LYS A 320 0.96 -28.01 -18.41
CA LYS A 320 1.05 -29.22 -17.57
C LYS A 320 1.41 -30.42 -18.40
N ARG A 321 0.81 -30.58 -19.58
CA ARG A 321 1.13 -31.66 -20.54
C ARG A 321 2.58 -31.58 -20.97
N ALA A 322 3.03 -30.40 -21.45
CA ALA A 322 4.40 -30.20 -21.88
C ALA A 322 5.43 -30.44 -20.74
N ALA A 323 5.08 -30.18 -19.50
CA ALA A 323 5.94 -30.47 -18.35
C ALA A 323 6.06 -31.99 -18.10
N VAL A 324 4.95 -32.74 -18.20
CA VAL A 324 4.93 -34.19 -18.02
C VAL A 324 5.63 -34.88 -19.18
N ASP A 325 5.45 -34.41 -20.41
CA ASP A 325 6.09 -34.96 -21.62
C ASP A 325 7.63 -34.89 -21.55
N LYS A 326 8.19 -33.92 -20.81
CA LYS A 326 9.64 -33.87 -20.57
C LYS A 326 10.19 -35.02 -19.73
N LEU A 327 9.34 -35.77 -19.04
CA LEU A 327 9.74 -36.97 -18.26
C LEU A 327 9.85 -38.23 -19.10
N ILE A 328 9.43 -38.20 -20.37
CA ILE A 328 9.52 -39.36 -21.25
C ILE A 328 10.99 -39.63 -21.61
N THR A 329 11.62 -40.52 -20.88
CA THR A 329 12.93 -41.09 -21.24
C THR A 329 12.68 -42.17 -22.31
N ARG A 330 13.08 -41.93 -23.55
CA ARG A 330 13.11 -43.02 -24.55
C ARG A 330 14.16 -44.02 -24.09
N CYS A 331 13.72 -45.15 -23.50
CA CYS A 331 14.57 -46.31 -23.40
C CYS A 331 14.86 -46.79 -24.84
N THR A 332 15.99 -46.43 -25.40
CA THR A 332 16.56 -47.11 -26.54
C THR A 332 16.88 -48.54 -26.10
N LYS A 333 16.02 -49.50 -26.49
CA LYS A 333 16.39 -50.91 -26.40
C LYS A 333 17.65 -51.09 -27.26
N VAL A 334 18.73 -51.52 -26.61
CA VAL A 334 19.92 -52.11 -27.25
C VAL A 334 19.57 -53.44 -27.77
#